data_5540de104af70050693c5bb633c1b71e
#
_entry.id   5540de104af70050693c5bb633c1b71e
#
_cell.length_a   1.000
_cell.length_b   1.000
_cell.length_c   1.000
_cell.angle_alpha   90.00
_cell.angle_beta   90.00
_cell.angle_gamma   90.00
#
_symmetry.space_group_name_H-M   'P 1'
#
loop_
_entity.id
_entity.type
_entity.pdbx_description
1 polymer ?
#
loop_
_entity_poly.entity_id
_entity_poly.type
_entity_poly.pdbx_seq_one_letter_code
_entity_poly.pdbx_strand_id
1 'polypeptide(L)'
;IDGCKSLIIRCHFCTRLKEYRVNLFQIKGEEKLTYRCDCGEENVVLSRDRKGIKVFINCFNCGSKHYYNLDLYNILMGNNLIHCPFAQEVLFIGDSEKANNILLEKSLRVGQTSEEELSKEYFTNFDILARVLSYIYGLKKRGRIECKCGNSQINVELFSDRIELECLSCYSIKLIFAETDTSGTKHTI
;
A
#
# COMPACT_ATOMS: atom_id res chain seq x y z
N ILE A 1 2.27 6.51 31.90
CA ILE A 1 2.64 6.52 30.47
C ILE A 1 2.15 5.20 29.91
N ASP A 2 1.18 5.24 29.01
CA ASP A 2 0.69 4.05 28.35
C ASP A 2 1.62 3.69 27.18
N GLY A 3 2.18 2.50 27.21
CA GLY A 3 3.04 1.98 26.13
C GLY A 3 2.27 1.44 24.93
N CYS A 4 0.92 1.43 25.00
CA CYS A 4 0.08 0.98 23.92
C CYS A 4 -0.15 2.10 22.90
N LYS A 5 0.20 1.87 21.66
CA LYS A 5 0.04 2.81 20.54
C LYS A 5 -0.70 2.16 19.39
N SER A 6 -1.42 2.96 18.63
CA SER A 6 -1.99 2.56 17.34
C SER A 6 -1.02 2.86 16.22
N LEU A 7 -0.82 1.88 15.36
CA LEU A 7 0.01 1.98 14.16
C LEU A 7 -0.90 1.78 12.95
N ILE A 8 -0.95 2.79 12.06
CA ILE A 8 -1.76 2.75 10.85
C ILE A 8 -0.86 2.75 9.63
N ILE A 9 -1.06 1.80 8.75
CA ILE A 9 -0.32 1.68 7.49
C ILE A 9 -1.23 1.13 6.40
N ARG A 10 -0.99 1.56 5.17
CA ARG A 10 -1.59 0.97 3.98
C ARG A 10 -0.75 -0.20 3.49
N CYS A 11 -1.38 -1.35 3.28
CA CYS A 11 -0.70 -2.52 2.74
C CYS A 11 -0.19 -2.24 1.32
N HIS A 12 1.08 -2.52 1.08
CA HIS A 12 1.72 -2.32 -0.22
C HIS A 12 1.17 -3.26 -1.31
N PHE A 13 0.53 -4.34 -0.92
CA PHE A 13 0.01 -5.36 -1.82
C PHE A 13 -1.48 -5.20 -2.12
N CYS A 14 -2.34 -5.27 -1.09
CA CYS A 14 -3.80 -5.22 -1.26
C CYS A 14 -4.38 -3.81 -1.08
N THR A 15 -3.54 -2.82 -0.82
CA THR A 15 -3.86 -1.40 -0.64
C THR A 15 -4.78 -1.06 0.54
N ARG A 16 -5.25 -2.04 1.31
CA ARG A 16 -6.10 -1.81 2.47
C ARG A 16 -5.35 -1.06 3.56
N LEU A 17 -6.03 -0.10 4.16
CA LEU A 17 -5.55 0.58 5.35
C LEU A 17 -5.78 -0.34 6.56
N LYS A 18 -4.74 -0.52 7.38
CA LYS A 18 -4.76 -1.39 8.55
C LYS A 18 -4.29 -0.64 9.78
N GLU A 19 -4.99 -0.89 10.88
CA GLU A 19 -4.56 -0.49 12.21
C GLU A 19 -4.03 -1.72 12.97
N TYR A 20 -2.92 -1.53 13.66
CA TYR A 20 -2.36 -2.50 14.59
C TYR A 20 -2.17 -1.85 15.95
N ARG A 21 -2.49 -2.57 17.02
CA ARG A 21 -2.16 -2.15 18.36
C ARG A 21 -0.78 -2.67 18.72
N VAL A 22 0.09 -1.77 19.13
CA VAL A 22 1.49 -2.03 19.43
C VAL A 22 1.76 -1.66 20.88
N ASN A 23 2.23 -2.61 21.69
CA ASN A 23 2.77 -2.31 23.00
C ASN A 23 4.28 -2.14 22.88
N LEU A 24 4.75 -0.89 22.98
CA LEU A 24 6.16 -0.54 22.81
C LEU A 24 7.06 -1.16 23.88
N PHE A 25 6.52 -1.48 25.06
CA PHE A 25 7.28 -2.12 26.14
C PHE A 25 7.47 -3.62 25.94
N GLN A 26 6.68 -4.23 25.05
CA GLN A 26 6.85 -5.64 24.67
C GLN A 26 7.95 -5.85 23.62
N ILE A 27 8.41 -4.79 22.95
CA ILE A 27 9.50 -4.87 21.98
C ILE A 27 10.82 -4.95 22.77
N LYS A 28 11.37 -6.16 22.93
CA LYS A 28 12.58 -6.42 23.73
C LYS A 28 13.78 -6.71 22.82
N GLY A 29 14.87 -5.95 23.05
CA GLY A 29 16.15 -6.21 22.40
C GLY A 29 16.06 -6.25 20.86
N GLU A 30 16.77 -7.20 20.27
CA GLU A 30 16.82 -7.41 18.82
C GLU A 30 15.62 -8.23 18.28
N GLU A 31 14.67 -8.57 19.13
CA GLU A 31 13.47 -9.31 18.75
C GLU A 31 12.64 -8.48 17.75
N LYS A 32 12.20 -9.14 16.67
CA LYS A 32 11.42 -8.51 15.62
C LYS A 32 9.95 -8.86 15.77
N LEU A 33 9.11 -7.84 15.93
CA LEU A 33 7.66 -7.99 15.88
C LEU A 33 7.17 -7.70 14.45
N THR A 34 6.55 -8.69 13.82
CA THR A 34 6.04 -8.58 12.47
C THR A 34 4.53 -8.47 12.47
N TYR A 35 4.02 -7.42 11.83
CA TYR A 35 2.60 -7.18 11.63
C TYR A 35 2.22 -7.48 10.19
N ARG A 36 1.27 -8.42 10.02
CA ARG A 36 0.82 -8.88 8.70
C ARG A 36 -0.56 -8.33 8.37
N CYS A 37 -0.77 -8.08 7.09
CA CYS A 37 -2.09 -7.78 6.56
C CYS A 37 -2.95 -9.06 6.46
N ASP A 38 -4.28 -8.91 6.40
CA ASP A 38 -5.20 -10.04 6.19
C ASP A 38 -4.95 -10.77 4.84
N CYS A 39 -4.30 -10.10 3.89
CA CYS A 39 -3.88 -10.75 2.64
C CYS A 39 -2.62 -11.63 2.78
N GLY A 40 -2.06 -11.74 4.01
CA GLY A 40 -0.88 -12.53 4.32
C GLY A 40 0.46 -11.79 4.18
N GLU A 41 0.48 -10.62 3.52
CA GLU A 41 1.70 -9.84 3.32
C GLU A 41 2.19 -9.16 4.60
N GLU A 42 3.51 -9.07 4.72
CA GLU A 42 4.17 -8.39 5.81
C GLU A 42 4.12 -6.87 5.59
N ASN A 43 3.43 -6.16 6.48
CA ASN A 43 3.29 -4.71 6.37
C ASN A 43 4.39 -3.96 7.11
N VAL A 44 4.62 -4.31 8.37
CA VAL A 44 5.53 -3.61 9.26
C VAL A 44 6.31 -4.60 10.10
N VAL A 45 7.58 -4.35 10.26
CA VAL A 45 8.42 -5.03 11.24
C VAL A 45 8.99 -4.00 12.21
N LEU A 46 8.78 -4.23 13.48
CA LEU A 46 9.34 -3.41 14.56
C LEU A 46 10.44 -4.16 15.28
N SER A 47 11.50 -3.46 15.61
CA SER A 47 12.52 -3.93 16.54
C SER A 47 13.01 -2.78 17.40
N ARG A 48 13.67 -3.08 18.51
CA ARG A 48 14.19 -2.07 19.44
C ARG A 48 15.70 -2.12 19.50
N ASP A 49 16.32 -0.98 19.49
CA ASP A 49 17.72 -0.85 19.85
C ASP A 49 17.92 0.10 21.05
N ARG A 50 19.17 0.44 21.36
CA ARG A 50 19.49 1.35 22.49
C ARG A 50 18.98 2.78 22.27
N LYS A 51 18.70 3.18 21.04
CA LYS A 51 18.35 4.55 20.65
C LYS A 51 16.84 4.73 20.45
N GLY A 52 16.08 3.64 20.22
CA GLY A 52 14.64 3.76 19.98
C GLY A 52 14.04 2.53 19.29
N ILE A 53 13.03 2.78 18.49
CA ILE A 53 12.30 1.77 17.74
C ILE A 53 12.70 1.87 16.25
N LYS A 54 13.19 0.78 15.71
CA LYS A 54 13.42 0.61 14.27
C LYS A 54 12.13 0.12 13.61
N VAL A 55 11.71 0.81 12.59
CA VAL A 55 10.52 0.50 11.81
C VAL A 55 10.93 0.17 10.39
N PHE A 56 10.52 -1.00 9.92
CA PHE A 56 10.74 -1.46 8.55
C PHE A 56 9.38 -1.61 7.88
N ILE A 57 9.21 -1.00 6.73
CA ILE A 57 7.96 -1.09 5.96
C ILE A 57 8.22 -1.40 4.49
N ASN A 58 7.27 -2.08 3.87
CA ASN A 58 7.14 -2.13 2.42
C ASN A 58 6.24 -0.97 2.01
N CYS A 59 6.79 0.03 1.32
CA CYS A 59 6.07 1.25 1.01
C CYS A 59 5.04 1.03 -0.09
N PHE A 60 3.79 1.36 0.20
CA PHE A 60 2.70 1.38 -0.78
C PHE A 60 2.96 2.39 -1.91
N ASN A 61 3.48 3.59 -1.57
CA ASN A 61 3.61 4.68 -2.54
C ASN A 61 4.72 4.47 -3.58
N CYS A 62 5.91 4.04 -3.15
CA CYS A 62 7.06 3.88 -4.06
C CYS A 62 7.46 2.43 -4.32
N GLY A 63 6.80 1.46 -3.66
CA GLY A 63 7.12 0.04 -3.78
C GLY A 63 8.45 -0.40 -3.14
N SER A 64 9.21 0.52 -2.56
CA SER A 64 10.51 0.24 -1.94
C SER A 64 10.38 -0.08 -0.46
N LYS A 65 11.42 -0.68 0.12
CA LYS A 65 11.52 -0.88 1.57
C LYS A 65 12.10 0.39 2.21
N HIS A 66 11.49 0.84 3.29
CA HIS A 66 11.96 1.97 4.07
C HIS A 66 12.34 1.55 5.48
N TYR A 67 13.31 2.28 6.03
CA TYR A 67 13.79 2.15 7.39
C TYR A 67 13.63 3.47 8.10
N TYR A 68 13.05 3.44 9.29
CA TYR A 68 12.95 4.61 10.17
C TYR A 68 13.48 4.25 11.54
N ASN A 69 14.22 5.17 12.14
CA ASN A 69 14.60 5.10 13.55
C ASN A 69 13.78 6.15 14.30
N LEU A 70 12.87 5.69 15.13
CA LEU A 70 11.99 6.55 15.91
C LEU A 70 12.46 6.60 17.35
N ASP A 71 12.64 7.81 17.85
CA ASP A 71 12.94 8.00 19.25
C ASP A 71 11.77 7.54 20.13
N LEU A 72 12.07 6.73 21.15
CA LEU A 72 11.05 6.13 22.01
C LEU A 72 10.23 7.18 22.76
N TYR A 73 10.87 8.24 23.24
CA TYR A 73 10.19 9.31 23.95
C TYR A 73 9.18 10.01 23.03
N ASN A 74 9.59 10.33 21.82
CA ASN A 74 8.72 10.98 20.86
C ASN A 74 7.51 10.11 20.48
N ILE A 75 7.67 8.78 20.38
CA ILE A 75 6.54 7.87 20.12
C ILE A 75 5.61 7.80 21.35
N LEU A 76 6.16 7.73 22.55
CA LEU A 76 5.38 7.63 23.79
C LEU A 76 4.57 8.90 24.07
N MET A 77 5.16 10.06 23.83
CA MET A 77 4.59 11.36 24.18
C MET A 77 3.84 12.04 23.04
N GLY A 78 3.95 11.53 21.80
CA GLY A 78 3.40 12.20 20.63
C GLY A 78 2.71 11.28 19.64
N ASN A 79 2.19 11.94 18.60
CA ASN A 79 1.62 11.32 17.42
C ASN A 79 2.59 11.56 16.26
N ASN A 80 3.12 10.48 15.68
CA ASN A 80 4.15 10.53 14.67
C ASN A 80 3.58 10.13 13.32
N LEU A 81 3.66 11.03 12.37
CA LEU A 81 3.33 10.80 10.97
C LEU A 81 4.63 10.67 10.18
N ILE A 82 4.80 9.55 9.52
CA ILE A 82 6.03 9.19 8.83
C ILE A 82 5.77 9.25 7.33
N HIS A 83 6.69 9.91 6.62
CA HIS A 83 6.59 10.15 5.19
C HIS A 83 7.61 9.32 4.40
N CYS A 84 7.21 8.90 3.22
CA CYS A 84 8.12 8.38 2.20
C CYS A 84 9.06 9.50 1.71
N PRO A 85 10.28 9.20 1.23
CA PRO A 85 11.14 10.19 0.59
C PRO A 85 10.49 10.97 -0.57
N PHE A 86 9.42 10.43 -1.15
CA PHE A 86 8.58 11.12 -2.15
C PHE A 86 7.44 11.94 -1.55
N ALA A 87 7.59 12.38 -0.29
CA ALA A 87 6.71 13.30 0.44
C ALA A 87 5.29 12.81 0.75
N GLN A 88 4.99 11.52 0.59
CA GLN A 88 3.67 10.96 0.93
C GLN A 88 3.68 10.27 2.29
N GLU A 89 2.58 10.42 3.02
CA GLU A 89 2.36 9.76 4.31
C GLU A 89 2.28 8.23 4.14
N VAL A 90 3.12 7.50 4.86
CA VAL A 90 3.19 6.03 4.75
C VAL A 90 2.80 5.31 6.03
N LEU A 91 3.02 5.93 7.18
CA LEU A 91 2.80 5.31 8.48
C LEU A 91 2.40 6.36 9.50
N PHE A 92 1.41 6.05 10.33
CA PHE A 92 1.13 6.76 11.57
C PHE A 92 1.42 5.85 12.76
N ILE A 93 2.02 6.40 13.82
CA ILE A 93 2.16 5.75 15.13
C ILE A 93 1.88 6.75 16.24
N GLY A 94 0.88 6.46 17.07
CA GLY A 94 0.43 7.39 18.10
C GLY A 94 -0.75 6.89 18.90
N ASP A 95 -1.50 7.81 19.50
CA ASP A 95 -2.63 7.51 20.34
C ASP A 95 -3.84 7.02 19.56
N SER A 96 -4.64 6.12 20.16
CA SER A 96 -5.79 5.48 19.50
C SER A 96 -6.86 6.48 19.08
N GLU A 97 -7.07 7.57 19.83
CA GLU A 97 -8.02 8.62 19.48
C GLU A 97 -7.62 9.32 18.16
N LYS A 98 -6.34 9.70 18.05
CA LYS A 98 -5.82 10.32 16.81
C LYS A 98 -5.81 9.34 15.66
N ALA A 99 -5.53 8.06 15.93
CA ALA A 99 -5.61 6.99 14.95
C ALA A 99 -7.02 6.86 14.35
N ASN A 100 -8.04 6.84 15.20
CA ASN A 100 -9.43 6.78 14.76
C ASN A 100 -9.81 7.96 13.85
N ASN A 101 -9.37 9.17 14.20
CA ASN A 101 -9.62 10.36 13.37
C ASN A 101 -8.95 10.23 11.99
N ILE A 102 -7.71 9.74 11.94
CA ILE A 102 -7.00 9.50 10.67
C ILE A 102 -7.71 8.42 9.83
N LEU A 103 -8.18 7.34 10.47
CA LEU A 103 -8.93 6.30 9.77
C LEU A 103 -10.24 6.84 9.20
N LEU A 104 -10.97 7.65 9.98
CA LEU A 104 -12.19 8.31 9.52
C LEU A 104 -11.92 9.28 8.37
N GLU A 105 -10.95 10.15 8.49
CA GLU A 105 -10.56 11.08 7.41
C GLU A 105 -10.17 10.34 6.13
N LYS A 106 -9.35 9.28 6.24
CA LYS A 106 -8.90 8.51 5.08
C LYS A 106 -9.99 7.62 4.49
N SER A 107 -10.98 7.20 5.28
CA SER A 107 -12.18 6.51 4.77
C SER A 107 -13.18 7.49 4.12
N LEU A 108 -13.30 8.70 4.63
CA LEU A 108 -14.13 9.75 4.06
C LEU A 108 -13.52 10.33 2.76
N ARG A 109 -12.18 10.40 2.68
CA ARG A 109 -11.47 10.86 1.46
C ARG A 109 -11.54 9.84 0.31
N VAL A 110 -11.83 8.58 0.57
CA VAL A 110 -12.20 7.61 -0.48
C VAL A 110 -13.58 7.94 -1.07
N GLY A 111 -14.36 8.83 -0.43
CA GLY A 111 -15.66 9.33 -0.88
C GLY A 111 -15.73 10.81 -1.27
N GLN A 112 -14.68 11.61 -1.14
CA GLN A 112 -14.79 13.08 -1.24
C GLN A 112 -13.59 13.84 -1.83
N THR A 113 -12.74 13.24 -2.64
CA THR A 113 -11.71 14.04 -3.33
C THR A 113 -12.25 14.56 -4.67
N SER A 114 -11.95 15.82 -4.93
CA SER A 114 -12.12 16.46 -6.25
C SER A 114 -11.44 15.69 -7.41
N GLU A 115 -10.55 14.76 -7.09
CA GLU A 115 -10.04 13.72 -8.01
C GLU A 115 -11.11 12.70 -8.40
N GLU A 116 -12.12 12.43 -7.55
CA GLU A 116 -13.25 11.56 -7.89
C GLU A 116 -14.20 12.18 -8.91
N GLU A 117 -14.41 13.50 -8.88
CA GLU A 117 -15.21 14.16 -9.91
C GLU A 117 -14.48 14.19 -11.25
N LEU A 118 -13.17 14.48 -11.27
CA LEU A 118 -12.37 14.43 -12.49
C LEU A 118 -12.20 12.98 -13.01
N SER A 119 -12.04 12.00 -12.11
CA SER A 119 -11.85 10.59 -12.50
C SER A 119 -13.14 9.93 -12.97
N LYS A 120 -14.31 10.30 -12.40
CA LYS A 120 -15.62 9.79 -12.86
C LYS A 120 -16.02 10.32 -14.23
N GLU A 121 -15.63 11.55 -14.58
CA GLU A 121 -15.87 12.09 -15.92
C GLU A 121 -14.92 11.52 -16.97
N TYR A 122 -13.68 11.22 -16.60
CA TYR A 122 -12.66 10.75 -17.52
C TYR A 122 -12.65 9.23 -17.70
N PHE A 123 -12.92 8.46 -16.64
CA PHE A 123 -12.85 7.00 -16.67
C PHE A 123 -14.24 6.36 -16.71
N THR A 124 -14.44 5.45 -17.63
CA THR A 124 -15.70 4.71 -17.80
C THR A 124 -16.06 3.89 -16.57
N ASN A 125 -15.07 3.27 -15.91
CA ASN A 125 -15.21 2.47 -14.71
C ASN A 125 -13.96 2.56 -13.83
N PHE A 126 -13.76 3.71 -13.19
CA PHE A 126 -12.55 3.99 -12.39
C PHE A 126 -12.27 2.93 -11.32
N ASP A 127 -13.28 2.51 -10.57
CA ASP A 127 -13.12 1.53 -9.48
C ASP A 127 -12.61 0.17 -10.01
N ILE A 128 -13.09 -0.26 -11.16
CA ILE A 128 -12.66 -1.51 -11.79
C ILE A 128 -11.22 -1.36 -12.28
N LEU A 129 -10.92 -0.27 -13.00
CA LEU A 129 -9.57 0.00 -13.50
C LEU A 129 -8.55 0.12 -12.37
N ALA A 130 -8.90 0.82 -11.28
CA ALA A 130 -8.03 0.97 -10.11
C ALA A 130 -7.74 -0.38 -9.42
N ARG A 131 -8.75 -1.26 -9.30
CA ARG A 131 -8.55 -2.61 -8.76
C ARG A 131 -7.66 -3.47 -9.64
N VAL A 132 -7.91 -3.46 -10.95
CA VAL A 132 -7.13 -4.21 -11.93
C VAL A 132 -5.70 -3.70 -11.97
N LEU A 133 -5.49 -2.39 -11.98
CA LEU A 133 -4.19 -1.75 -11.96
C LEU A 133 -3.39 -2.15 -10.70
N SER A 134 -4.01 -2.10 -9.53
CA SER A 134 -3.41 -2.54 -8.27
C SER A 134 -3.01 -4.01 -8.31
N TYR A 135 -3.84 -4.86 -8.90
CA TYR A 135 -3.53 -6.28 -9.07
C TYR A 135 -2.35 -6.50 -10.02
N ILE A 136 -2.33 -5.81 -11.16
CA ILE A 136 -1.22 -5.86 -12.14
C ILE A 136 0.10 -5.44 -11.50
N TYR A 137 0.12 -4.32 -10.77
CA TYR A 137 1.32 -3.88 -10.05
C TYR A 137 1.78 -4.89 -9.01
N GLY A 138 0.86 -5.53 -8.30
CA GLY A 138 1.16 -6.62 -7.39
C GLY A 138 1.81 -7.83 -8.08
N LEU A 139 1.31 -8.22 -9.24
CA LEU A 139 1.89 -9.30 -10.04
C LEU A 139 3.27 -8.92 -10.60
N LYS A 140 3.42 -7.69 -11.12
CA LYS A 140 4.69 -7.16 -11.63
C LYS A 140 5.78 -7.18 -10.55
N LYS A 141 5.44 -6.74 -9.35
CA LYS A 141 6.36 -6.73 -8.21
C LYS A 141 6.84 -8.12 -7.79
N ARG A 142 6.01 -9.14 -8.00
CA ARG A 142 6.34 -10.56 -7.71
C ARG A 142 7.07 -11.25 -8.87
N GLY A 143 7.35 -10.54 -9.96
CA GLY A 143 7.91 -11.15 -11.17
C GLY A 143 7.00 -12.18 -11.83
N ARG A 144 5.67 -12.06 -11.64
CA ARG A 144 4.65 -12.99 -12.17
C ARG A 144 3.98 -12.52 -13.45
N ILE A 145 4.43 -11.39 -13.99
CA ILE A 145 4.00 -10.91 -15.30
C ILE A 145 5.16 -11.11 -16.27
N GLU A 146 4.93 -11.97 -17.25
CA GLU A 146 5.85 -12.24 -18.33
C GLU A 146 5.13 -12.18 -19.68
N CYS A 147 5.83 -11.68 -20.67
CA CYS A 147 5.38 -11.77 -22.05
C CYS A 147 5.62 -13.19 -22.60
N LYS A 148 4.85 -13.61 -23.59
CA LYS A 148 5.09 -14.90 -24.31
C LYS A 148 6.50 -15.01 -24.90
N CYS A 149 7.20 -13.87 -25.11
CA CYS A 149 8.61 -13.87 -25.53
C CYS A 149 9.61 -14.12 -24.39
N GLY A 150 9.15 -14.34 -23.15
CA GLY A 150 9.97 -14.57 -21.97
C GLY A 150 10.48 -13.29 -21.28
N ASN A 151 10.12 -12.11 -21.77
CA ASN A 151 10.54 -10.85 -21.15
C ASN A 151 9.56 -10.41 -20.04
N SER A 152 10.09 -10.01 -18.88
CA SER A 152 9.33 -9.51 -17.74
C SER A 152 9.24 -7.98 -17.68
N GLN A 153 9.90 -7.26 -18.59
CA GLN A 153 9.83 -5.81 -18.68
C GLN A 153 8.56 -5.39 -19.43
N ILE A 154 7.50 -5.19 -18.66
CA ILE A 154 6.18 -4.80 -19.17
C ILE A 154 5.91 -3.35 -18.75
N ASN A 155 5.64 -2.49 -19.75
CA ASN A 155 5.07 -1.16 -19.54
C ASN A 155 3.57 -1.27 -19.26
N VAL A 156 3.06 -0.41 -18.38
CA VAL A 156 1.64 -0.41 -17.99
C VAL A 156 1.12 1.00 -18.17
N GLU A 157 0.20 1.18 -19.09
CA GLU A 157 -0.45 2.47 -19.37
C GLU A 157 -1.94 2.41 -19.04
N LEU A 158 -2.45 3.48 -18.45
CA LEU A 158 -3.85 3.63 -18.04
C LEU A 158 -4.56 4.59 -18.99
N PHE A 159 -5.62 4.11 -19.62
CA PHE A 159 -6.55 4.88 -20.46
C PHE A 159 -7.91 5.02 -19.78
N SER A 160 -8.77 5.84 -20.32
CA SER A 160 -10.10 6.12 -19.76
C SER A 160 -11.02 4.89 -19.66
N ASP A 161 -10.83 3.91 -20.54
CA ASP A 161 -11.67 2.72 -20.70
C ASP A 161 -10.90 1.40 -20.52
N ARG A 162 -9.56 1.44 -20.44
CA ARG A 162 -8.72 0.24 -20.45
C ARG A 162 -7.34 0.45 -19.83
N ILE A 163 -6.68 -0.65 -19.54
CA ILE A 163 -5.26 -0.73 -19.21
C ILE A 163 -4.54 -1.43 -20.36
N GLU A 164 -3.43 -0.88 -20.81
CA GLU A 164 -2.55 -1.48 -21.80
C GLU A 164 -1.28 -2.01 -21.14
N LEU A 165 -0.94 -3.25 -21.46
CA LEU A 165 0.32 -3.89 -21.05
C LEU A 165 1.17 -4.09 -22.30
N GLU A 166 2.27 -3.35 -22.41
CA GLU A 166 3.20 -3.41 -23.54
C GLU A 166 4.50 -4.09 -23.13
N CYS A 167 4.94 -5.08 -23.90
CA CYS A 167 6.24 -5.70 -23.73
C CYS A 167 7.34 -4.83 -24.34
N LEU A 168 8.32 -4.41 -23.56
CA LEU A 168 9.43 -3.56 -24.03
C LEU A 168 10.43 -4.27 -24.94
N SER A 169 10.33 -5.60 -25.11
CA SER A 169 11.22 -6.38 -25.97
C SER A 169 10.61 -6.70 -27.34
N CYS A 170 9.36 -7.18 -27.38
CA CYS A 170 8.70 -7.58 -28.63
C CYS A 170 7.55 -6.67 -29.04
N TYR A 171 7.27 -5.62 -28.26
CA TYR A 171 6.22 -4.61 -28.49
C TYR A 171 4.80 -5.19 -28.60
N SER A 172 4.58 -6.42 -28.13
CA SER A 172 3.23 -6.96 -28.05
C SER A 172 2.43 -6.23 -26.98
N ILE A 173 1.17 -5.92 -27.31
CA ILE A 173 0.25 -5.20 -26.43
C ILE A 173 -0.88 -6.14 -26.01
N LYS A 174 -1.23 -6.13 -24.72
CA LYS A 174 -2.43 -6.77 -24.18
C LYS A 174 -3.34 -5.69 -23.60
N LEU A 175 -4.61 -5.69 -24.03
CA LEU A 175 -5.63 -4.76 -23.56
C LEU A 175 -6.49 -5.42 -22.48
N ILE A 176 -6.80 -4.68 -21.44
CA ILE A 176 -7.69 -5.06 -20.34
C ILE A 176 -8.74 -3.96 -20.23
N PHE A 177 -9.96 -4.23 -20.68
CA PHE A 177 -11.06 -3.26 -20.65
C PHE A 177 -11.76 -3.24 -19.29
N ALA A 178 -12.29 -2.06 -18.90
CA ALA A 178 -13.10 -1.87 -17.72
C ALA A 178 -14.56 -2.26 -18.00
N GLU A 179 -14.81 -3.55 -18.25
CA GLU A 179 -16.17 -4.05 -18.45
C GLU A 179 -16.79 -4.45 -17.11
N THR A 180 -18.08 -4.14 -16.92
CA THR A 180 -18.85 -4.64 -15.78
C THR A 180 -19.10 -6.14 -15.99
N ASP A 181 -18.76 -6.94 -14.97
CA ASP A 181 -18.99 -8.38 -14.95
C ASP A 181 -20.44 -8.76 -15.24
N THR A 182 -20.72 -9.13 -16.47
CA THR A 182 -21.97 -9.82 -16.84
C THR A 182 -21.76 -11.12 -17.60
N SER A 183 -20.53 -11.63 -17.65
CA SER A 183 -20.34 -13.00 -18.17
C SER A 183 -19.02 -13.60 -17.68
N GLY A 184 -19.14 -14.69 -16.92
CA GLY A 184 -18.02 -15.51 -16.47
C GLY A 184 -17.26 -16.11 -17.66
N THR A 185 -16.21 -15.43 -18.07
CA THR A 185 -15.22 -16.01 -18.98
C THR A 185 -13.91 -16.18 -18.23
N LYS A 186 -13.55 -17.45 -18.00
CA LYS A 186 -12.25 -17.87 -17.51
C LYS A 186 -11.18 -17.37 -18.49
N HIS A 187 -10.41 -16.37 -18.07
CA HIS A 187 -9.21 -15.99 -18.81
C HIS A 187 -8.03 -16.81 -18.30
N THR A 188 -7.69 -17.83 -19.05
CA THR A 188 -6.37 -18.47 -18.97
C THR A 188 -5.37 -17.50 -19.58
N ILE A 189 -4.36 -17.11 -18.78
CA ILE A 189 -3.18 -16.33 -19.18
C ILE A 189 -2.14 -17.28 -19.75
#